data_31afeb5733a39c7fa8f0b64625996de3
#
_entry.id   31afeb5733a39c7fa8f0b64625996de3
#
_cell.length_a   1.000
_cell.length_b   1.000
_cell.length_c   1.000
_cell.angle_alpha   90.00
_cell.angle_beta   90.00
_cell.angle_gamma   90.00
#
_symmetry.space_group_name_H-M   'P 1'
#
loop_
_entity.id
_entity.type
_entity.pdbx_description
1 polymer ?
#
loop_
_entity_poly.entity_id
_entity_poly.type
_entity_poly.pdbx_seq_one_letter_code
_entity_poly.pdbx_strand_id
1 'polypeptide(L)'
;ITQPVQIISPGNELPPVDTVLTGDLRWPTEAEQWGTVMIRVEEGIVTDNDLQYEVFAVDDGSGDVLVDDDSDSIQVYFESVGPPPVGSLVQSIEGWLYHHYGSNADSSTYKLCPLYVGDIVFGAGPPSISSVSRDPCAPQNSDTDVTVSCVITDNSDIASAVVHYSIDGGEYLTVDMNNTGDSTWAGMIPISAGNEVYYYIVATDDGGDQSEPKSNSFPYDTDHGQLGFIVTDDLTIGIVQETPWASGLSLYHGCELTLTGIVTGDTAQYNSGYGAYAFQDGTGQWNGLLFDGADLQVLSRGDEVAVTGTIDEFDAAWHFQNDGNTRLINVSNIDVLSTGNAEPDPALVSCRDITQTGEEVESYEGVLITLNNVTISAVNQFDWSITDATGSETLIDDDMATMAADNYMSTLEEGQVLESVSGIFNFSFGTYKVQIRGLPDLGQTVGIVDDIKVNPYSYQLYDNFPNPFNPETQIRFEIGAQENVQILIYDILGRQIRYLVNEQYSSGFHVVNWDGTNETGQPVSSGMYIYLLKAGDYMADKKMLFVK
;
A
#
# COMPACT_ATOMS: atom_id res chain seq x y z
N ILE A 1 -34.37 2.76 29.61
CA ILE A 1 -34.50 2.88 31.11
C ILE A 1 -35.94 3.21 31.39
N THR A 2 -36.66 2.36 32.11
CA THR A 2 -38.10 2.48 32.39
C THR A 2 -38.40 3.15 33.74
N GLN A 3 -37.40 3.40 34.55
CA GLN A 3 -37.52 4.09 35.83
C GLN A 3 -36.62 5.34 35.83
N PRO A 4 -37.01 6.45 36.46
CA PRO A 4 -36.13 7.60 36.59
C PRO A 4 -34.87 7.24 37.38
N VAL A 5 -33.72 7.80 36.93
CA VAL A 5 -32.44 7.64 37.64
C VAL A 5 -32.58 8.25 39.03
N GLN A 6 -32.21 7.51 40.07
CA GLN A 6 -32.18 7.99 41.44
C GLN A 6 -30.74 8.34 41.86
N ILE A 7 -30.50 9.60 42.18
CA ILE A 7 -29.22 10.03 42.77
C ILE A 7 -29.16 9.51 44.22
N ILE A 8 -28.20 8.62 44.48
CA ILE A 8 -28.02 8.02 45.82
C ILE A 8 -27.22 9.00 46.69
N SER A 9 -26.15 9.59 46.17
CA SER A 9 -25.38 10.63 46.86
C SER A 9 -24.71 11.55 45.80
N PRO A 10 -24.81 12.89 45.95
CA PRO A 10 -24.14 13.83 45.09
C PRO A 10 -22.75 14.18 45.63
N GLY A 11 -21.84 14.66 44.74
CA GLY A 11 -20.56 15.26 45.12
C GLY A 11 -19.51 14.23 45.61
N ASN A 12 -19.61 12.99 45.18
CA ASN A 12 -18.55 12.01 45.43
C ASN A 12 -17.33 12.34 44.56
N GLU A 13 -16.13 12.03 45.06
CA GLU A 13 -14.93 12.07 44.27
C GLU A 13 -15.03 11.03 43.12
N LEU A 14 -14.58 11.44 41.94
CA LEU A 14 -14.48 10.50 40.82
C LEU A 14 -13.37 9.48 41.08
N PRO A 15 -13.48 8.26 40.58
CA PRO A 15 -12.39 7.30 40.62
C PRO A 15 -11.13 7.91 39.95
N PRO A 16 -9.92 7.53 40.40
CA PRO A 16 -8.72 7.92 39.70
C PRO A 16 -8.76 7.38 38.26
N VAL A 17 -8.20 8.12 37.33
CA VAL A 17 -8.09 7.71 35.91
C VAL A 17 -6.87 6.84 35.78
N ASP A 18 -7.01 5.67 35.17
CA ASP A 18 -5.89 4.76 34.87
C ASP A 18 -5.15 5.23 33.60
N THR A 19 -3.82 5.21 33.64
CA THR A 19 -2.99 5.44 32.45
C THR A 19 -2.79 4.14 31.70
N VAL A 20 -3.08 4.14 30.41
CA VAL A 20 -3.08 2.97 29.52
C VAL A 20 -2.24 3.28 28.29
N LEU A 21 -1.50 2.29 27.79
CA LEU A 21 -0.74 2.43 26.54
C LEU A 21 -1.69 2.48 25.33
N THR A 22 -1.34 3.30 24.34
CA THR A 22 -2.17 3.46 23.13
C THR A 22 -2.37 2.15 22.39
N GLY A 23 -1.34 1.30 22.30
CA GLY A 23 -1.40 -0.02 21.66
C GLY A 23 -2.37 -1.01 22.32
N ASP A 24 -2.61 -0.91 23.63
CA ASP A 24 -3.58 -1.74 24.34
C ASP A 24 -5.04 -1.34 24.04
N LEU A 25 -5.23 -0.19 23.37
CA LEU A 25 -6.55 0.35 23.04
C LEU A 25 -6.96 0.09 21.60
N ARG A 26 -6.07 -0.43 20.77
CA ARG A 26 -6.28 -0.60 19.33
C ARG A 26 -7.18 -1.81 19.01
N TRP A 27 -6.91 -2.95 19.62
CA TRP A 27 -7.56 -4.20 19.27
C TRP A 27 -8.67 -4.58 20.26
N PRO A 28 -9.83 -5.09 19.78
CA PRO A 28 -10.97 -5.41 20.65
C PRO A 28 -10.63 -6.36 21.80
N THR A 29 -9.69 -7.30 21.60
CA THR A 29 -9.30 -8.28 22.62
C THR A 29 -8.71 -7.65 23.88
N GLU A 30 -8.00 -6.53 23.73
CA GLU A 30 -7.33 -5.82 24.83
C GLU A 30 -8.09 -4.57 25.23
N ALA A 31 -8.64 -3.85 24.26
CA ALA A 31 -9.45 -2.66 24.51
C ALA A 31 -10.79 -2.93 25.21
N GLU A 32 -11.37 -4.12 25.06
CA GLU A 32 -12.68 -4.48 25.65
C GLU A 32 -12.75 -4.24 27.16
N GLN A 33 -11.66 -4.51 27.89
CA GLN A 33 -11.60 -4.30 29.34
C GLN A 33 -11.71 -2.83 29.75
N TRP A 34 -11.37 -1.91 28.85
CA TRP A 34 -11.41 -0.47 29.06
C TRP A 34 -12.68 0.18 28.50
N GLY A 35 -13.52 -0.60 27.83
CA GLY A 35 -14.77 -0.10 27.25
C GLY A 35 -15.65 0.59 28.28
N THR A 36 -16.04 1.86 28.00
CA THR A 36 -16.80 2.74 28.88
C THR A 36 -16.09 3.15 30.19
N VAL A 37 -14.77 3.00 30.26
CA VAL A 37 -13.94 3.49 31.35
C VAL A 37 -13.29 4.82 30.96
N MET A 38 -13.17 5.72 31.93
CA MET A 38 -12.38 6.96 31.79
C MET A 38 -10.91 6.59 31.94
N ILE A 39 -10.12 6.82 30.90
CA ILE A 39 -8.70 6.46 30.87
C ILE A 39 -7.87 7.67 30.45
N ARG A 40 -6.56 7.57 30.63
CA ARG A 40 -5.56 8.53 30.18
C ARG A 40 -4.52 7.82 29.33
N VAL A 41 -4.14 8.42 28.21
CA VAL A 41 -2.90 8.11 27.50
C VAL A 41 -1.91 9.25 27.70
N GLU A 42 -0.61 8.97 27.73
CA GLU A 42 0.45 9.96 28.01
C GLU A 42 1.59 9.83 26.99
N GLU A 43 2.24 10.98 26.71
CA GLU A 43 3.44 11.07 25.87
C GLU A 43 3.28 10.49 24.44
N GLY A 44 2.07 10.57 23.88
CA GLY A 44 1.81 10.11 22.53
C GLY A 44 2.17 11.16 21.48
N ILE A 45 2.44 10.70 20.27
CA ILE A 45 2.65 11.54 19.08
C ILE A 45 1.46 11.37 18.16
N VAL A 46 0.96 12.47 17.57
CA VAL A 46 -0.05 12.40 16.52
C VAL A 46 0.58 11.77 15.28
N THR A 47 0.08 10.61 14.87
CA THR A 47 0.59 9.85 13.72
C THR A 47 -0.21 10.07 12.46
N ASP A 48 -1.51 10.40 12.61
CA ASP A 48 -2.41 10.72 11.52
C ASP A 48 -3.42 11.77 11.98
N ASN A 49 -3.77 12.72 11.13
CA ASN A 49 -4.75 13.77 11.40
C ASN A 49 -5.70 14.05 10.23
N ASP A 50 -5.68 13.24 9.20
CA ASP A 50 -6.52 13.36 8.00
C ASP A 50 -7.57 12.23 7.93
N LEU A 51 -7.91 11.66 9.07
CA LEU A 51 -8.97 10.68 9.19
C LEU A 51 -10.34 11.34 9.07
N GLN A 52 -11.30 10.67 8.45
CA GLN A 52 -12.65 11.21 8.28
C GLN A 52 -13.28 11.58 9.62
N TYR A 53 -14.16 12.58 9.60
CA TYR A 53 -14.89 13.08 10.78
C TYR A 53 -13.99 13.65 11.88
N GLU A 54 -12.88 14.32 11.47
CA GLU A 54 -11.96 15.00 12.39
C GLU A 54 -11.32 14.09 13.46
N VAL A 55 -11.36 12.77 13.22
CA VAL A 55 -10.64 11.76 14.00
C VAL A 55 -9.14 11.88 13.72
N PHE A 56 -8.32 11.72 14.73
CA PHE A 56 -6.87 11.64 14.58
C PHE A 56 -6.30 10.45 15.36
N ALA A 57 -5.12 9.99 14.96
CA ALA A 57 -4.42 8.88 15.62
C ALA A 57 -3.29 9.38 16.50
N VAL A 58 -3.09 8.72 17.65
CA VAL A 58 -2.00 9.00 18.61
C VAL A 58 -1.32 7.70 18.99
N ASP A 59 0.00 7.70 18.97
CA ASP A 59 0.86 6.56 19.31
C ASP A 59 1.90 6.96 20.35
N ASP A 60 2.00 6.24 21.47
CA ASP A 60 3.03 6.39 22.49
C ASP A 60 4.25 5.48 22.24
N GLY A 61 4.33 4.84 21.07
CA GLY A 61 5.35 3.86 20.69
C GLY A 61 4.93 2.41 20.89
N SER A 62 3.72 2.16 21.41
CA SER A 62 3.17 0.81 21.59
C SER A 62 2.17 0.40 20.49
N GLY A 63 1.75 1.34 19.67
CA GLY A 63 0.71 1.25 18.65
C GLY A 63 -0.33 2.35 18.79
N ASP A 64 -0.96 2.75 17.70
CA ASP A 64 -1.87 3.89 17.68
C ASP A 64 -3.24 3.59 18.29
N VAL A 65 -3.87 4.63 18.86
CA VAL A 65 -5.28 4.68 19.22
C VAL A 65 -5.95 5.84 18.48
N LEU A 66 -7.19 5.65 18.07
CA LEU A 66 -7.99 6.71 17.48
C LEU A 66 -8.58 7.62 18.55
N VAL A 67 -8.50 8.91 18.32
CA VAL A 67 -9.12 9.94 19.16
C VAL A 67 -10.25 10.60 18.38
N ASP A 68 -11.46 10.55 18.96
CA ASP A 68 -12.70 11.01 18.33
C ASP A 68 -13.15 12.35 18.91
N ASP A 69 -13.80 13.17 18.11
CA ASP A 69 -14.33 14.48 18.47
C ASP A 69 -15.84 14.48 18.78
N ASP A 70 -16.46 13.33 18.98
CA ASP A 70 -17.90 13.15 19.24
C ASP A 70 -18.48 14.00 20.40
N SER A 71 -17.61 14.62 21.22
CA SER A 71 -18.02 15.59 22.24
C SER A 71 -18.29 16.97 21.62
N ASP A 72 -19.45 17.56 21.89
CA ASP A 72 -19.82 18.91 21.43
C ASP A 72 -18.71 19.97 21.67
N SER A 73 -17.93 19.82 22.73
CA SER A 73 -16.85 20.74 23.11
C SER A 73 -15.61 20.58 22.23
N ILE A 74 -15.26 19.34 21.92
CA ILE A 74 -14.10 18.98 21.10
C ILE A 74 -14.41 19.25 19.63
N GLN A 75 -15.58 18.86 19.15
CA GLN A 75 -16.02 19.13 17.79
C GLN A 75 -15.95 20.63 17.45
N VAL A 76 -16.58 21.49 18.26
CA VAL A 76 -16.53 22.95 18.06
C VAL A 76 -15.09 23.49 18.08
N TYR A 77 -14.24 22.91 18.91
CA TYR A 77 -12.83 23.30 18.96
C TYR A 77 -12.10 22.94 17.67
N PHE A 78 -12.17 21.69 17.22
CA PHE A 78 -11.48 21.26 15.99
C PHE A 78 -12.09 21.84 14.72
N GLU A 79 -13.40 22.09 14.65
CA GLU A 79 -14.00 22.87 13.57
C GLU A 79 -13.37 24.28 13.44
N SER A 80 -12.85 24.82 14.54
CA SER A 80 -12.27 26.18 14.57
C SER A 80 -10.77 26.24 14.30
N VAL A 81 -10.01 25.19 14.69
CA VAL A 81 -8.53 25.18 14.63
C VAL A 81 -7.96 24.05 13.78
N GLY A 82 -8.80 23.09 13.37
CA GLY A 82 -8.37 21.84 12.75
C GLY A 82 -7.88 20.80 13.77
N PRO A 83 -7.77 19.54 13.35
CA PRO A 83 -7.14 18.50 14.16
C PRO A 83 -5.65 18.81 14.38
N PRO A 84 -5.03 18.24 15.44
CA PRO A 84 -3.63 18.52 15.74
C PRO A 84 -2.72 18.05 14.60
N PRO A 85 -1.68 18.82 14.21
CA PRO A 85 -0.75 18.39 13.15
C PRO A 85 -0.05 17.07 13.47
N VAL A 86 0.23 16.25 12.44
CA VAL A 86 1.07 15.05 12.57
C VAL A 86 2.44 15.42 13.14
N GLY A 87 2.95 14.61 14.07
CA GLY A 87 4.17 14.87 14.83
C GLY A 87 3.96 15.70 16.09
N SER A 88 2.75 16.25 16.34
CA SER A 88 2.44 16.97 17.60
C SER A 88 2.57 16.03 18.79
N LEU A 89 3.33 16.45 19.83
CA LEU A 89 3.37 15.75 21.10
C LEU A 89 2.07 16.01 21.87
N VAL A 90 1.38 14.95 22.18
CA VAL A 90 0.28 14.95 23.14
C VAL A 90 0.84 14.54 24.50
N GLN A 91 0.94 15.48 25.42
CA GLN A 91 1.41 15.19 26.77
C GLN A 91 0.45 14.27 27.52
N SER A 92 -0.85 14.47 27.35
CA SER A 92 -1.87 13.55 27.84
C SER A 92 -3.21 13.78 27.15
N ILE A 93 -3.99 12.72 27.01
CA ILE A 93 -5.42 12.75 26.67
C ILE A 93 -6.18 11.97 27.73
N GLU A 94 -7.17 12.57 28.35
CA GLU A 94 -8.16 11.89 29.16
C GLU A 94 -9.48 11.78 28.39
N GLY A 95 -10.08 10.60 28.41
CA GLY A 95 -11.34 10.40 27.69
C GLY A 95 -11.99 9.07 28.00
N TRP A 96 -13.20 8.92 27.51
CA TRP A 96 -13.92 7.65 27.55
C TRP A 96 -13.49 6.78 26.38
N LEU A 97 -13.12 5.54 26.66
CA LEU A 97 -12.94 4.57 25.59
C LEU A 97 -14.30 3.96 25.25
N TYR A 98 -14.68 4.01 23.99
CA TYR A 98 -15.91 3.39 23.52
C TYR A 98 -15.70 2.66 22.19
N HIS A 99 -16.54 1.66 21.96
CA HIS A 99 -16.51 0.89 20.73
C HIS A 99 -17.40 1.59 19.69
N HIS A 100 -16.78 2.02 18.59
CA HIS A 100 -17.49 2.59 17.45
C HIS A 100 -17.88 1.45 16.48
N TYR A 101 -19.17 1.33 16.22
CA TYR A 101 -19.68 0.36 15.24
C TYR A 101 -19.69 1.01 13.87
N GLY A 102 -18.67 0.71 13.05
CA GLY A 102 -18.66 1.10 11.65
C GLY A 102 -19.66 0.29 10.81
N SER A 103 -19.72 0.63 9.51
CA SER A 103 -20.63 -0.02 8.56
C SER A 103 -20.21 -1.44 8.17
N ASN A 104 -18.99 -1.83 8.48
CA ASN A 104 -18.43 -3.18 8.27
C ASN A 104 -17.56 -3.59 9.49
N ALA A 105 -17.14 -4.86 9.53
CA ALA A 105 -16.35 -5.39 10.64
C ALA A 105 -15.01 -4.67 10.83
N ASP A 106 -14.40 -4.21 9.74
CA ASP A 106 -13.06 -3.61 9.75
C ASP A 106 -13.08 -2.14 10.23
N SER A 107 -14.21 -1.45 10.10
CA SER A 107 -14.43 -0.10 10.64
C SER A 107 -14.93 -0.10 12.10
N SER A 108 -15.06 -1.27 12.72
CA SER A 108 -15.51 -1.43 14.09
C SER A 108 -14.30 -1.39 15.03
N THR A 109 -14.00 -0.24 15.62
CA THR A 109 -12.82 -0.04 16.46
C THR A 109 -13.15 0.65 17.77
N TYR A 110 -12.23 0.55 18.74
CA TYR A 110 -12.29 1.37 19.94
C TYR A 110 -11.67 2.73 19.65
N LYS A 111 -12.30 3.78 20.19
CA LYS A 111 -11.85 5.17 20.09
C LYS A 111 -11.83 5.82 21.46
N LEU A 112 -10.86 6.68 21.69
CA LEU A 112 -10.76 7.53 22.87
C LEU A 112 -11.51 8.83 22.61
N CYS A 113 -12.54 9.12 23.39
CA CYS A 113 -13.35 10.32 23.26
C CYS A 113 -13.09 11.28 24.44
N PRO A 114 -12.28 12.34 24.28
CA PRO A 114 -12.14 13.40 25.26
C PRO A 114 -13.44 14.22 25.34
N LEU A 115 -13.78 14.73 26.52
CA LEU A 115 -15.04 15.43 26.73
C LEU A 115 -14.90 16.96 26.63
N TYR A 116 -13.75 17.48 27.02
CA TYR A 116 -13.46 18.91 27.06
C TYR A 116 -12.11 19.21 26.45
N VAL A 117 -11.94 20.41 25.90
CA VAL A 117 -10.65 20.84 25.33
C VAL A 117 -9.49 20.69 26.34
N GLY A 118 -9.76 20.88 27.64
CA GLY A 118 -8.74 20.69 28.67
C GLY A 118 -8.35 19.23 28.98
N ASP A 119 -9.08 18.27 28.44
CA ASP A 119 -8.74 16.85 28.58
C ASP A 119 -7.62 16.45 27.62
N ILE A 120 -7.31 17.32 26.63
CA ILE A 120 -6.17 17.16 25.73
C ILE A 120 -5.11 18.18 26.11
N VAL A 121 -3.96 17.72 26.55
CA VAL A 121 -2.82 18.57 26.90
C VAL A 121 -1.73 18.35 25.87
N PHE A 122 -1.50 19.36 25.04
CA PHE A 122 -0.38 19.34 24.10
C PHE A 122 0.90 19.74 24.82
N GLY A 123 1.99 19.00 24.57
CA GLY A 123 3.33 19.30 25.05
C GLY A 123 4.06 20.26 24.09
N ALA A 124 5.29 20.63 24.47
CA ALA A 124 6.26 21.16 23.51
C ALA A 124 6.70 19.99 22.62
N GLY A 125 6.04 19.81 21.50
CA GLY A 125 6.31 18.77 20.51
C GLY A 125 7.51 19.12 19.62
N PRO A 126 7.97 18.19 18.80
CA PRO A 126 8.88 18.49 17.70
C PRO A 126 8.16 19.31 16.62
N PRO A 127 8.92 19.98 15.71
CA PRO A 127 8.34 20.72 14.60
C PRO A 127 7.40 19.88 13.75
N SER A 128 6.28 20.46 13.33
CA SER A 128 5.39 19.88 12.33
C SER A 128 5.88 20.24 10.94
N ILE A 129 6.01 19.24 10.06
CA ILE A 129 6.39 19.40 8.65
C ILE A 129 5.18 19.02 7.80
N SER A 130 4.72 19.93 6.94
CA SER A 130 3.54 19.73 6.10
C SER A 130 3.71 20.37 4.72
N SER A 131 2.76 20.15 3.81
CA SER A 131 2.73 20.74 2.47
C SER A 131 4.06 20.56 1.73
N VAL A 132 4.63 19.36 1.81
CA VAL A 132 5.88 19.06 1.14
C VAL A 132 5.64 18.99 -0.36
N SER A 133 6.48 19.68 -1.11
CA SER A 133 6.44 19.74 -2.57
C SER A 133 7.83 19.83 -3.16
N ARG A 134 7.94 19.56 -4.44
CA ARG A 134 9.19 19.72 -5.21
C ARG A 134 8.93 20.40 -6.55
N ASP A 135 9.94 21.12 -7.04
CA ASP A 135 9.91 21.78 -8.34
C ASP A 135 11.30 21.64 -9.02
N PRO A 136 11.39 21.06 -10.24
CA PRO A 136 10.31 20.45 -11.00
C PRO A 136 9.80 19.15 -10.34
N CYS A 137 8.50 18.88 -10.48
CA CYS A 137 7.85 17.70 -9.90
C CYS A 137 8.35 16.40 -10.54
N ALA A 138 8.55 16.42 -11.86
CA ALA A 138 9.19 15.36 -12.65
C ALA A 138 10.44 15.95 -13.35
N PRO A 139 11.62 15.86 -12.73
CA PRO A 139 12.83 16.47 -13.28
C PRO A 139 13.30 15.75 -14.54
N GLN A 140 13.71 16.54 -15.52
CA GLN A 140 14.21 16.09 -16.82
C GLN A 140 15.75 16.04 -16.83
N ASN A 141 16.32 15.37 -17.81
CA ASN A 141 17.77 15.22 -17.98
C ASN A 141 18.52 16.57 -18.15
N SER A 142 17.81 17.64 -18.48
CA SER A 142 18.36 19.00 -18.60
C SER A 142 18.39 19.76 -17.27
N ASP A 143 17.69 19.29 -16.24
CA ASP A 143 17.63 19.94 -14.95
C ASP A 143 18.90 19.66 -14.15
N THR A 144 19.32 20.62 -13.35
CA THR A 144 20.56 20.56 -12.56
C THR A 144 20.28 20.46 -11.06
N ASP A 145 19.06 20.77 -10.67
CA ASP A 145 18.62 20.76 -9.28
C ASP A 145 17.11 20.61 -9.20
N VAL A 146 16.65 20.16 -8.03
CA VAL A 146 15.24 20.08 -7.63
C VAL A 146 15.08 20.87 -6.34
N THR A 147 14.20 21.84 -6.33
CA THR A 147 13.85 22.59 -5.12
C THR A 147 12.81 21.82 -4.33
N VAL A 148 13.16 21.41 -3.12
CA VAL A 148 12.22 20.83 -2.16
C VAL A 148 11.73 21.93 -1.22
N SER A 149 10.42 22.06 -1.08
CA SER A 149 9.77 23.07 -0.23
C SER A 149 8.78 22.42 0.73
N CYS A 150 8.64 22.98 1.92
CA CYS A 150 7.64 22.53 2.90
C CYS A 150 7.23 23.70 3.82
N VAL A 151 6.15 23.50 4.55
CA VAL A 151 5.74 24.36 5.66
C VAL A 151 6.19 23.71 6.96
N ILE A 152 6.95 24.45 7.78
CA ILE A 152 7.39 24.00 9.09
C ILE A 152 6.84 24.95 10.15
N THR A 153 6.10 24.38 11.10
CA THR A 153 5.52 25.12 12.22
C THR A 153 5.88 24.47 13.55
N ASP A 154 6.03 25.27 14.56
CA ASP A 154 6.28 24.84 15.93
C ASP A 154 5.82 25.91 16.92
N ASN A 155 5.70 25.56 18.19
CA ASN A 155 5.44 26.47 19.29
C ASN A 155 6.72 27.18 19.81
N SER A 156 7.89 26.81 19.31
CA SER A 156 9.20 27.46 19.50
C SER A 156 9.79 27.86 18.15
N ASP A 157 10.96 28.49 18.15
CA ASP A 157 11.64 28.83 16.91
C ASP A 157 12.28 27.62 16.26
N ILE A 158 12.25 27.55 14.93
CA ILE A 158 12.92 26.48 14.18
C ILE A 158 14.41 26.80 14.10
N ALA A 159 15.23 25.95 14.73
CA ALA A 159 16.67 26.08 14.73
C ALA A 159 17.31 25.64 13.40
N SER A 160 16.78 24.58 12.79
CA SER A 160 17.27 24.10 11.51
C SER A 160 16.23 23.27 10.76
N ALA A 161 16.32 23.28 9.43
CA ALA A 161 15.63 22.35 8.56
C ALA A 161 16.63 21.86 7.50
N VAL A 162 16.65 20.55 7.25
CA VAL A 162 17.65 19.89 6.40
C VAL A 162 16.97 18.84 5.53
N VAL A 163 17.27 18.84 4.25
CA VAL A 163 16.94 17.72 3.35
C VAL A 163 18.08 16.73 3.40
N HIS A 164 17.77 15.50 3.77
CA HIS A 164 18.66 14.35 3.63
C HIS A 164 18.31 13.63 2.33
N TYR A 165 19.28 13.38 1.48
CA TYR A 165 19.03 12.73 0.18
C TYR A 165 20.12 11.74 -0.20
N SER A 166 19.73 10.71 -0.90
CA SER A 166 20.59 9.68 -1.49
C SER A 166 20.41 9.69 -3.00
N ILE A 167 21.50 9.49 -3.73
CA ILE A 167 21.51 9.37 -5.20
C ILE A 167 21.97 7.96 -5.56
N ASP A 168 21.21 7.26 -6.40
CA ASP A 168 21.51 5.93 -6.93
C ASP A 168 21.85 4.91 -5.82
N GLY A 169 21.14 4.99 -4.67
CA GLY A 169 21.37 4.13 -3.50
C GLY A 169 22.68 4.38 -2.77
N GLY A 170 23.32 5.54 -2.96
CA GLY A 170 24.55 5.95 -2.29
C GLY A 170 24.34 6.38 -0.83
N GLU A 171 25.42 6.89 -0.20
CA GLU A 171 25.31 7.46 1.15
C GLU A 171 24.45 8.73 1.15
N TYR A 172 23.74 8.98 2.25
CA TYR A 172 22.95 10.19 2.41
C TYR A 172 23.85 11.44 2.52
N LEU A 173 23.53 12.40 1.69
CA LEU A 173 24.06 13.76 1.71
C LEU A 173 23.02 14.70 2.33
N THR A 174 23.39 15.94 2.60
CA THR A 174 22.49 16.91 3.22
C THR A 174 22.52 18.26 2.49
N VAL A 175 21.36 18.92 2.49
CA VAL A 175 21.19 20.30 2.04
C VAL A 175 20.42 21.07 3.09
N ASP A 176 20.96 22.19 3.54
CA ASP A 176 20.27 23.07 4.46
C ASP A 176 19.09 23.76 3.74
N MET A 177 17.93 23.79 4.40
CA MET A 177 16.78 24.54 3.93
C MET A 177 16.82 25.95 4.51
N ASN A 178 16.33 26.91 3.76
CA ASN A 178 16.22 28.30 4.18
C ASN A 178 14.75 28.68 4.32
N ASN A 179 14.42 29.43 5.37
CA ASN A 179 13.10 30.02 5.50
C ASN A 179 12.91 31.09 4.42
N THR A 180 11.92 30.92 3.58
CA THR A 180 11.59 31.80 2.45
C THR A 180 10.44 32.78 2.77
N GLY A 181 9.84 32.65 3.96
CA GLY A 181 8.73 33.47 4.47
C GLY A 181 7.52 32.61 4.87
N ASP A 182 6.72 33.13 5.81
CA ASP A 182 5.45 32.55 6.26
C ASP A 182 5.54 31.03 6.63
N SER A 183 6.58 30.66 7.39
CA SER A 183 6.90 29.27 7.77
C SER A 183 7.27 28.34 6.60
N THR A 184 7.44 28.86 5.40
CA THR A 184 7.87 28.07 4.23
C THR A 184 9.38 27.94 4.20
N TRP A 185 9.87 26.72 4.04
CA TRP A 185 11.28 26.39 3.96
C TRP A 185 11.59 25.72 2.63
N ALA A 186 12.77 26.02 2.07
CA ALA A 186 13.19 25.44 0.79
C ALA A 186 14.67 25.08 0.77
N GLY A 187 15.01 23.97 0.15
CA GLY A 187 16.36 23.48 -0.10
C GLY A 187 16.49 22.91 -1.52
N MET A 188 17.68 22.89 -2.09
CA MET A 188 17.90 22.46 -3.47
C MET A 188 18.78 21.21 -3.52
N ILE A 189 18.23 20.11 -4.01
CA ILE A 189 18.98 18.86 -4.25
C ILE A 189 19.66 18.97 -5.63
N PRO A 190 21.01 18.89 -5.72
CA PRO A 190 21.70 18.86 -6.99
C PRO A 190 21.48 17.50 -7.66
N ILE A 191 21.20 17.50 -8.97
CA ILE A 191 20.89 16.31 -9.74
C ILE A 191 21.68 16.25 -11.06
N SER A 192 21.66 15.09 -11.69
CA SER A 192 22.14 14.82 -13.03
C SER A 192 21.23 13.84 -13.75
N ALA A 193 21.29 13.84 -15.07
CA ALA A 193 20.53 12.93 -15.92
C ALA A 193 20.64 11.47 -15.46
N GLY A 194 19.50 10.80 -15.34
CA GLY A 194 19.42 9.40 -14.96
C GLY A 194 19.55 9.12 -13.45
N ASN A 195 19.66 10.15 -12.59
CA ASN A 195 19.71 9.91 -11.16
C ASN A 195 18.36 9.39 -10.63
N GLU A 196 18.43 8.41 -9.76
CA GLU A 196 17.36 7.98 -8.86
C GLU A 196 17.63 8.60 -7.49
N VAL A 197 16.70 9.42 -6.99
CA VAL A 197 16.88 10.20 -5.76
C VAL A 197 15.81 9.82 -4.76
N TYR A 198 16.26 9.47 -3.54
CA TYR A 198 15.40 9.34 -2.36
C TYR A 198 15.76 10.41 -1.36
N TYR A 199 14.77 10.99 -0.68
CA TYR A 199 15.00 12.04 0.28
C TYR A 199 13.94 12.09 1.38
N TYR A 200 14.33 12.70 2.50
CA TYR A 200 13.44 13.06 3.59
C TYR A 200 13.89 14.38 4.21
N ILE A 201 12.99 15.03 4.93
CA ILE A 201 13.24 16.33 5.57
C ILE A 201 13.35 16.09 7.07
N VAL A 202 14.30 16.77 7.73
CA VAL A 202 14.39 16.83 9.18
C VAL A 202 14.32 18.29 9.60
N ALA A 203 13.40 18.62 10.50
CA ALA A 203 13.32 19.92 11.16
C ALA A 203 13.63 19.76 12.65
N THR A 204 14.33 20.75 13.20
CA THR A 204 14.70 20.80 14.63
C THR A 204 14.34 22.16 15.19
N ASP A 205 13.67 22.19 16.32
CA ASP A 205 13.36 23.40 17.08
C ASP A 205 14.56 23.91 17.89
N ASP A 206 14.44 25.05 18.53
CA ASP A 206 15.48 25.59 19.42
C ASP A 206 15.28 25.18 20.90
N GLY A 207 14.25 24.33 21.18
CA GLY A 207 13.88 23.90 22.52
C GLY A 207 13.12 24.94 23.34
N GLY A 208 12.98 26.16 22.85
CA GLY A 208 12.32 27.24 23.59
C GLY A 208 12.92 27.51 24.97
N ASP A 209 12.16 28.15 25.83
CA ASP A 209 12.66 28.64 27.15
C ASP A 209 12.95 27.50 28.17
N GLN A 210 12.49 26.27 27.96
CA GLN A 210 12.50 25.21 29.01
C GLN A 210 12.75 23.79 28.53
N SER A 211 12.98 23.51 27.26
CA SER A 211 13.17 22.15 26.75
C SER A 211 14.45 21.99 25.94
N GLU A 212 14.94 20.75 25.82
CA GLU A 212 15.98 20.41 24.86
C GLU A 212 15.40 20.50 23.43
N PRO A 213 16.20 20.86 22.43
CA PRO A 213 15.77 20.82 21.03
C PRO A 213 15.23 19.46 20.63
N LYS A 214 14.12 19.47 19.90
CA LYS A 214 13.47 18.27 19.38
C LYS A 214 13.47 18.29 17.86
N SER A 215 13.51 17.12 17.26
CA SER A 215 13.51 16.96 15.82
C SER A 215 12.37 16.07 15.37
N ASN A 216 11.85 16.37 14.19
CA ASN A 216 10.90 15.53 13.47
C ASN A 216 11.36 15.36 12.03
N SER A 217 10.92 14.28 11.39
CA SER A 217 11.18 14.01 9.99
C SER A 217 9.88 13.95 9.17
N PHE A 218 10.01 14.17 7.87
CA PHE A 218 8.94 13.89 6.92
C PHE A 218 9.51 13.14 5.71
N PRO A 219 9.01 11.94 5.39
CA PRO A 219 8.00 11.18 6.14
C PRO A 219 8.43 10.90 7.58
N TYR A 220 7.47 10.68 8.47
CA TYR A 220 7.73 10.43 9.90
C TYR A 220 8.57 9.16 10.12
N ASP A 221 8.24 8.10 9.41
CA ASP A 221 8.98 6.84 9.41
C ASP A 221 9.81 6.70 8.14
N THR A 222 11.07 7.14 8.23
CA THR A 222 12.01 7.12 7.10
C THR A 222 12.57 5.73 6.78
N ASP A 223 12.34 4.75 7.65
CA ASP A 223 12.76 3.36 7.42
C ASP A 223 11.73 2.60 6.57
N HIS A 224 10.45 3.01 6.61
CA HIS A 224 9.36 2.39 5.86
C HIS A 224 8.87 3.21 4.67
N GLY A 225 9.33 4.44 4.50
CA GLY A 225 8.97 5.26 3.36
C GLY A 225 9.77 6.54 3.26
N GLN A 226 10.12 6.93 2.05
CA GLN A 226 10.79 8.19 1.74
C GLN A 226 10.19 8.81 0.49
N LEU A 227 10.38 10.09 0.32
CA LEU A 227 10.08 10.78 -0.93
C LEU A 227 11.17 10.45 -1.96
N GLY A 228 10.83 10.54 -3.24
CA GLY A 228 11.81 10.24 -4.27
C GLY A 228 11.37 10.69 -5.65
N PHE A 229 12.28 10.57 -6.62
CA PHE A 229 12.03 10.82 -8.03
C PHE A 229 13.17 10.26 -8.89
N ILE A 230 12.89 10.07 -10.18
CA ILE A 230 13.88 9.70 -11.18
C ILE A 230 14.04 10.87 -12.16
N VAL A 231 15.28 11.22 -12.48
CA VAL A 231 15.61 12.27 -13.46
C VAL A 231 15.58 11.67 -14.87
N THR A 232 14.52 11.92 -15.62
CA THR A 232 14.32 11.32 -16.95
C THR A 232 13.50 12.21 -17.87
N ASP A 233 13.80 12.15 -19.19
CA ASP A 233 12.96 12.76 -20.23
C ASP A 233 11.83 11.83 -20.66
N ASP A 234 11.83 10.56 -20.21
CA ASP A 234 10.91 9.50 -20.61
C ASP A 234 10.20 8.94 -19.37
N LEU A 235 9.29 9.75 -18.83
CA LEU A 235 8.48 9.36 -17.66
C LEU A 235 7.37 8.42 -18.11
N THR A 236 7.40 7.19 -17.60
CA THR A 236 6.43 6.14 -17.92
C THR A 236 5.45 5.91 -16.77
N ILE A 237 4.33 5.21 -17.05
CA ILE A 237 3.42 4.74 -16.01
C ILE A 237 4.19 3.88 -15.00
N GLY A 238 5.04 2.97 -15.49
CA GLY A 238 5.85 2.10 -14.65
C GLY A 238 6.73 2.85 -13.65
N ILE A 239 7.39 3.93 -14.08
CA ILE A 239 8.22 4.77 -13.19
C ILE A 239 7.35 5.47 -12.12
N VAL A 240 6.13 5.84 -12.45
CA VAL A 240 5.22 6.52 -11.52
C VAL A 240 4.60 5.54 -10.52
N GLN A 241 4.26 4.34 -10.97
CA GLN A 241 3.65 3.30 -10.16
C GLN A 241 4.64 2.57 -9.26
N GLU A 242 5.84 2.26 -9.78
CA GLU A 242 6.81 1.48 -9.04
C GLU A 242 7.26 2.21 -7.78
N THR A 243 7.04 1.57 -6.63
CA THR A 243 7.47 2.06 -5.33
C THR A 243 8.30 0.99 -4.63
N PRO A 244 9.45 1.35 -4.03
CA PRO A 244 10.24 0.42 -3.23
C PRO A 244 9.68 0.23 -1.82
N TRP A 245 8.62 0.98 -1.45
CA TRP A 245 8.09 1.04 -0.10
C TRP A 245 6.86 0.17 0.08
N ALA A 246 6.77 -0.48 1.22
CA ALA A 246 5.60 -1.28 1.59
C ALA A 246 4.31 -0.45 1.74
N SER A 247 4.44 0.87 1.72
CA SER A 247 3.27 1.78 1.73
C SER A 247 2.50 1.82 0.43
N GLY A 248 3.04 1.31 -0.69
CA GLY A 248 2.43 1.48 -1.99
C GLY A 248 2.48 2.92 -2.54
N LEU A 249 2.81 3.91 -1.71
CA LEU A 249 2.76 5.32 -2.09
C LEU A 249 3.70 5.64 -3.25
N SER A 250 3.14 6.18 -4.32
CA SER A 250 3.91 6.63 -5.48
C SER A 250 4.94 7.72 -5.11
N LEU A 251 6.15 7.61 -5.66
CA LEU A 251 7.17 8.66 -5.54
C LEU A 251 6.75 10.00 -6.15
N TYR A 252 5.69 10.00 -6.95
CA TYR A 252 5.14 11.18 -7.63
C TYR A 252 3.82 11.66 -7.01
N HIS A 253 3.45 11.17 -5.83
CA HIS A 253 2.27 11.65 -5.11
C HIS A 253 2.24 13.18 -5.02
N GLY A 254 1.08 13.79 -5.31
CA GLY A 254 0.88 15.24 -5.35
C GLY A 254 1.43 15.95 -6.60
N CYS A 255 2.10 15.23 -7.51
CA CYS A 255 2.64 15.82 -8.74
C CYS A 255 1.61 15.89 -9.86
N GLU A 256 1.51 17.06 -10.52
CA GLU A 256 0.79 17.18 -11.78
C GLU A 256 1.70 16.68 -12.92
N LEU A 257 1.26 15.63 -13.59
CA LEU A 257 2.02 14.94 -14.65
C LEU A 257 1.17 14.74 -15.90
N THR A 258 1.86 14.55 -17.04
CA THR A 258 1.23 14.04 -18.26
C THR A 258 1.80 12.67 -18.57
N LEU A 259 0.95 11.66 -18.59
CA LEU A 259 1.30 10.27 -18.88
C LEU A 259 0.60 9.80 -20.14
N THR A 260 1.26 8.94 -20.90
CA THR A 260 0.73 8.38 -22.16
C THR A 260 0.53 6.88 -22.03
N GLY A 261 -0.58 6.38 -22.56
CA GLY A 261 -0.86 4.95 -22.56
C GLY A 261 -2.07 4.59 -23.43
N ILE A 262 -2.30 3.29 -23.58
CA ILE A 262 -3.45 2.71 -24.27
C ILE A 262 -4.57 2.46 -23.26
N VAL A 263 -5.76 2.97 -23.51
CA VAL A 263 -6.95 2.71 -22.69
C VAL A 263 -7.28 1.23 -22.70
N THR A 264 -7.29 0.62 -21.52
CA THR A 264 -7.59 -0.80 -21.28
C THR A 264 -8.91 -1.01 -20.55
N GLY A 265 -9.40 0.00 -19.83
CA GLY A 265 -10.70 0.01 -19.15
C GLY A 265 -11.51 1.24 -19.51
N ASP A 266 -12.69 1.06 -20.10
CA ASP A 266 -13.58 2.12 -20.55
C ASP A 266 -14.83 2.21 -19.63
N THR A 267 -14.67 2.86 -18.49
CA THR A 267 -15.73 2.93 -17.47
C THR A 267 -16.67 4.11 -17.60
N ALA A 268 -16.65 4.83 -18.72
CA ALA A 268 -17.51 5.98 -18.98
C ALA A 268 -19.04 5.72 -18.76
N GLN A 269 -19.41 4.50 -18.45
CA GLN A 269 -20.80 4.08 -18.25
C GLN A 269 -21.16 3.87 -16.78
N TYR A 270 -20.20 3.92 -15.86
CA TYR A 270 -20.48 3.77 -14.45
C TYR A 270 -20.92 5.09 -13.82
N ASN A 271 -22.18 5.13 -13.39
CA ASN A 271 -22.87 6.35 -12.99
C ASN A 271 -22.76 6.67 -11.50
N SER A 272 -21.83 6.04 -10.75
CA SER A 272 -21.79 6.15 -9.29
C SER A 272 -20.69 7.06 -8.73
N GLY A 273 -19.90 7.73 -9.58
CA GLY A 273 -18.77 8.56 -9.13
C GLY A 273 -17.47 7.79 -8.87
N TYR A 274 -17.48 6.48 -8.95
CA TYR A 274 -16.29 5.63 -8.80
C TYR A 274 -15.65 5.23 -10.15
N GLY A 275 -16.22 5.66 -11.26
CA GLY A 275 -15.77 5.31 -12.60
C GLY A 275 -14.46 5.99 -12.95
N ALA A 276 -13.40 5.22 -13.05
CA ALA A 276 -12.14 5.64 -13.60
C ALA A 276 -11.85 4.90 -14.90
N TYR A 277 -11.15 5.53 -15.82
CA TYR A 277 -10.50 4.85 -16.93
C TYR A 277 -9.26 4.12 -16.44
N ALA A 278 -8.91 2.99 -17.07
CA ALA A 278 -7.63 2.36 -16.92
C ALA A 278 -6.84 2.51 -18.23
N PHE A 279 -5.54 2.76 -18.14
CA PHE A 279 -4.66 2.80 -19.29
C PHE A 279 -3.29 2.21 -18.94
N GLN A 280 -2.57 1.73 -19.97
CA GLN A 280 -1.27 1.08 -19.80
C GLN A 280 -0.29 1.54 -20.90
N ASP A 281 0.98 1.66 -20.53
CA ASP A 281 2.08 1.93 -21.47
C ASP A 281 2.94 0.68 -21.76
N GLY A 282 2.61 -0.44 -21.12
CA GLY A 282 3.30 -1.72 -21.26
C GLY A 282 2.44 -2.90 -20.82
N THR A 283 3.05 -4.08 -20.71
CA THR A 283 2.42 -5.30 -20.19
C THR A 283 3.05 -5.70 -18.87
N GLY A 284 2.25 -6.26 -17.96
CA GLY A 284 2.74 -6.80 -16.67
C GLY A 284 2.78 -5.76 -15.57
N GLN A 285 3.50 -6.10 -14.52
CA GLN A 285 3.58 -5.33 -13.27
C GLN A 285 3.96 -3.87 -13.51
N TRP A 286 3.35 -2.96 -12.74
CA TRP A 286 3.61 -1.52 -12.69
C TRP A 286 3.22 -0.72 -13.94
N ASN A 287 2.76 -1.36 -15.02
CA ASN A 287 2.48 -0.67 -16.29
C ASN A 287 1.02 -0.21 -16.44
N GLY A 288 0.22 -0.28 -15.40
CA GLY A 288 -1.17 0.15 -15.39
C GLY A 288 -1.42 1.32 -14.44
N LEU A 289 -2.34 2.20 -14.79
CA LEU A 289 -2.75 3.31 -13.94
C LEU A 289 -4.23 3.62 -14.18
N LEU A 290 -4.91 4.09 -13.15
CA LEU A 290 -6.26 4.61 -13.24
C LEU A 290 -6.26 6.13 -13.42
N PHE A 291 -7.29 6.69 -14.03
CA PHE A 291 -7.48 8.14 -14.09
C PHE A 291 -8.95 8.53 -14.15
N ASP A 292 -9.28 9.63 -13.52
CA ASP A 292 -10.59 10.27 -13.61
C ASP A 292 -10.71 11.07 -14.92
N GLY A 293 -11.89 11.52 -15.29
CA GLY A 293 -12.08 12.39 -16.44
C GLY A 293 -13.14 11.93 -17.43
N ALA A 294 -14.02 11.02 -17.01
CA ALA A 294 -15.12 10.54 -17.84
C ALA A 294 -16.09 11.65 -18.29
N ASP A 295 -16.15 12.75 -17.56
CA ASP A 295 -16.92 13.95 -17.88
C ASP A 295 -16.22 14.88 -18.90
N LEU A 296 -14.89 14.74 -19.05
CA LEU A 296 -14.10 15.52 -20.02
C LEU A 296 -14.12 14.90 -21.41
N GLN A 297 -13.96 13.58 -21.51
CA GLN A 297 -13.79 12.86 -22.75
C GLN A 297 -14.40 11.46 -22.65
N VAL A 298 -15.14 11.03 -23.68
CA VAL A 298 -15.55 9.64 -23.83
C VAL A 298 -14.46 8.88 -24.58
N LEU A 299 -13.90 7.87 -23.96
CA LEU A 299 -12.82 7.06 -24.51
C LEU A 299 -13.30 5.63 -24.75
N SER A 300 -12.61 4.96 -25.66
CA SER A 300 -12.81 3.54 -25.94
C SER A 300 -11.53 2.77 -25.70
N ARG A 301 -11.64 1.49 -25.37
CA ARG A 301 -10.47 0.60 -25.32
C ARG A 301 -9.69 0.63 -26.64
N GLY A 302 -8.37 0.70 -26.54
CA GLY A 302 -7.50 0.85 -27.69
C GLY A 302 -7.30 2.31 -28.16
N ASP A 303 -7.86 3.30 -27.46
CA ASP A 303 -7.45 4.70 -27.66
C ASP A 303 -6.11 4.92 -26.99
N GLU A 304 -5.15 5.51 -27.70
CA GLU A 304 -3.91 6.00 -27.14
C GLU A 304 -4.12 7.43 -26.68
N VAL A 305 -3.86 7.69 -25.42
CA VAL A 305 -4.14 8.98 -24.80
C VAL A 305 -2.92 9.54 -24.06
N ALA A 306 -2.81 10.88 -24.05
CA ALA A 306 -1.97 11.61 -23.11
C ALA A 306 -2.89 12.30 -22.10
N VAL A 307 -2.75 11.93 -20.82
CA VAL A 307 -3.61 12.39 -19.72
C VAL A 307 -2.78 13.26 -18.78
N THR A 308 -3.26 14.47 -18.53
CA THR A 308 -2.65 15.40 -17.55
C THR A 308 -3.52 15.48 -16.31
N GLY A 309 -2.94 15.17 -15.17
CA GLY A 309 -3.61 15.19 -13.88
C GLY A 309 -2.61 15.12 -12.72
N THR A 310 -3.11 15.11 -11.50
CA THR A 310 -2.31 14.97 -10.29
C THR A 310 -2.27 13.51 -9.86
N ILE A 311 -1.09 12.99 -9.57
CA ILE A 311 -0.95 11.66 -8.96
C ILE A 311 -1.41 11.73 -7.52
N ASP A 312 -2.33 10.85 -7.16
CA ASP A 312 -2.85 10.72 -5.80
C ASP A 312 -3.14 9.26 -5.50
N GLU A 313 -3.10 8.91 -4.23
CA GLU A 313 -3.59 7.63 -3.75
C GLU A 313 -5.08 7.78 -3.47
N PHE A 314 -5.90 7.28 -4.39
CA PHE A 314 -7.34 7.37 -4.23
C PHE A 314 -7.81 6.33 -3.23
N ASP A 315 -8.18 6.81 -2.06
CA ASP A 315 -8.89 6.01 -1.10
C ASP A 315 -10.40 6.28 -1.19
N ALA A 316 -11.12 5.22 -1.51
CA ALA A 316 -12.57 5.25 -1.46
C ALA A 316 -13.06 5.10 0.00
N ALA A 317 -12.70 6.01 0.87
CA ALA A 317 -13.39 6.32 2.13
C ALA A 317 -12.93 5.69 3.46
N TRP A 318 -11.94 4.80 3.56
CA TRP A 318 -11.65 4.15 4.85
C TRP A 318 -10.15 3.90 5.04
N HIS A 319 -9.44 4.93 5.47
CA HIS A 319 -8.00 4.93 5.74
C HIS A 319 -7.62 4.07 6.94
N PHE A 320 -7.27 2.82 6.71
CA PHE A 320 -6.38 2.11 7.60
C PHE A 320 -5.46 1.20 6.77
N GLN A 321 -4.22 1.63 6.62
CA GLN A 321 -3.12 0.91 5.96
C GLN A 321 -3.22 0.81 4.44
N ASN A 322 -2.52 1.69 3.74
CA ASN A 322 -1.93 1.52 2.38
C ASN A 322 -2.77 0.80 1.31
N ASP A 323 -4.05 1.10 1.25
CA ASP A 323 -5.01 0.39 0.42
C ASP A 323 -5.67 1.31 -0.61
N GLY A 324 -4.99 2.39 -0.98
CA GLY A 324 -5.45 3.29 -2.03
C GLY A 324 -5.06 2.78 -3.42
N ASN A 325 -5.73 3.25 -4.48
CA ASN A 325 -5.27 3.10 -5.85
C ASN A 325 -4.44 4.31 -6.23
N THR A 326 -3.22 4.12 -6.73
CA THR A 326 -2.50 5.19 -7.42
C THR A 326 -3.29 5.61 -8.64
N ARG A 327 -3.62 6.90 -8.75
CA ARG A 327 -4.53 7.42 -9.76
C ARG A 327 -4.16 8.83 -10.21
N LEU A 328 -4.44 9.17 -11.47
CA LEU A 328 -4.51 10.56 -11.91
C LEU A 328 -5.87 11.14 -11.56
N ILE A 329 -5.88 12.07 -10.61
CA ILE A 329 -7.04 12.86 -10.23
C ILE A 329 -6.94 14.29 -10.75
N ASN A 330 -7.97 15.10 -10.56
CA ASN A 330 -7.99 16.50 -11.02
C ASN A 330 -7.54 16.63 -12.49
N VAL A 331 -7.95 15.67 -13.31
CA VAL A 331 -7.55 15.61 -14.73
C VAL A 331 -7.95 16.91 -15.42
N SER A 332 -6.95 17.61 -15.93
CA SER A 332 -7.11 18.92 -16.59
C SER A 332 -7.16 18.82 -18.11
N ASN A 333 -6.58 17.76 -18.69
CA ASN A 333 -6.56 17.53 -20.13
C ASN A 333 -6.47 16.04 -20.48
N ILE A 334 -7.14 15.66 -21.58
CA ILE A 334 -7.02 14.35 -22.22
C ILE A 334 -6.88 14.58 -23.73
N ASP A 335 -5.71 14.26 -24.28
CA ASP A 335 -5.46 14.28 -25.71
C ASP A 335 -5.51 12.86 -26.28
N VAL A 336 -6.43 12.59 -27.21
CA VAL A 336 -6.46 11.32 -27.95
C VAL A 336 -5.43 11.39 -29.08
N LEU A 337 -4.37 10.62 -28.95
CA LEU A 337 -3.25 10.59 -29.89
C LEU A 337 -3.55 9.68 -31.10
N SER A 338 -4.15 8.53 -30.86
CA SER A 338 -4.60 7.60 -31.90
C SER A 338 -5.71 6.70 -31.37
N THR A 339 -6.45 6.01 -32.25
CA THR A 339 -7.59 5.14 -31.90
C THR A 339 -7.48 3.78 -32.55
N GLY A 340 -8.10 2.77 -31.94
CA GLY A 340 -8.16 1.40 -32.47
C GLY A 340 -6.82 0.66 -32.41
N ASN A 341 -5.96 1.04 -31.47
CA ASN A 341 -4.71 0.32 -31.20
C ASN A 341 -5.01 -1.04 -30.56
N ALA A 342 -4.06 -1.97 -30.67
CA ALA A 342 -4.11 -3.20 -29.88
C ALA A 342 -3.93 -2.85 -28.39
N GLU A 343 -4.80 -3.39 -27.53
CA GLU A 343 -4.58 -3.33 -26.10
C GLU A 343 -3.29 -4.08 -25.74
N PRO A 344 -2.56 -3.71 -24.68
CA PRO A 344 -1.50 -4.53 -24.12
C PRO A 344 -2.00 -5.94 -23.80
N ASP A 345 -1.15 -6.95 -24.00
CA ASP A 345 -1.49 -8.32 -23.63
C ASP A 345 -1.74 -8.41 -22.11
N PRO A 346 -2.81 -9.08 -21.66
CA PRO A 346 -3.08 -9.25 -20.23
C PRO A 346 -1.92 -9.97 -19.52
N ALA A 347 -1.53 -9.50 -18.35
CA ALA A 347 -0.57 -10.20 -17.51
C ALA A 347 -1.18 -11.51 -16.99
N LEU A 348 -0.50 -12.63 -17.19
CA LEU A 348 -0.94 -13.90 -16.65
C LEU A 348 -0.56 -13.99 -15.18
N VAL A 349 -1.54 -14.11 -14.31
CA VAL A 349 -1.37 -14.20 -12.86
C VAL A 349 -2.09 -15.42 -12.28
N SER A 350 -1.71 -15.80 -11.05
CA SER A 350 -2.48 -16.76 -10.25
C SER A 350 -3.28 -16.02 -9.15
N CYS A 351 -4.32 -16.67 -8.61
CA CYS A 351 -5.06 -16.11 -7.47
C CYS A 351 -4.13 -15.79 -6.29
N ARG A 352 -3.03 -16.53 -6.12
CA ARG A 352 -2.06 -16.27 -5.06
C ARG A 352 -1.34 -14.93 -5.24
N ASP A 353 -0.94 -14.59 -6.45
CA ASP A 353 -0.13 -13.40 -6.73
C ASP A 353 -0.90 -12.13 -6.39
N ILE A 354 -2.23 -12.21 -6.42
CA ILE A 354 -3.17 -11.10 -6.23
C ILE A 354 -4.10 -11.30 -5.01
N THR A 355 -3.68 -12.07 -4.01
CA THR A 355 -4.40 -12.14 -2.72
C THR A 355 -4.25 -10.82 -1.95
N GLN A 356 -5.20 -10.52 -1.06
CA GLN A 356 -5.19 -9.32 -0.20
C GLN A 356 -3.89 -9.11 0.60
N THR A 357 -3.13 -10.17 0.82
CA THR A 357 -1.85 -10.16 1.56
C THR A 357 -0.67 -10.54 0.67
N GLY A 358 -0.85 -10.55 -0.65
CA GLY A 358 0.20 -10.89 -1.61
C GLY A 358 1.30 -9.82 -1.62
N GLU A 359 2.56 -10.25 -1.62
CA GLU A 359 3.71 -9.32 -1.68
C GLU A 359 3.78 -8.54 -3.01
N GLU A 360 3.10 -9.02 -4.05
CA GLU A 360 3.13 -8.43 -5.40
C GLU A 360 1.80 -7.78 -5.79
N VAL A 361 0.81 -7.76 -4.89
CA VAL A 361 -0.55 -7.31 -5.21
C VAL A 361 -0.57 -5.88 -5.74
N GLU A 362 0.18 -4.98 -5.13
CA GLU A 362 0.32 -3.57 -5.52
C GLU A 362 0.81 -3.41 -6.95
N SER A 363 1.76 -4.24 -7.36
CA SER A 363 2.39 -4.14 -8.69
C SER A 363 1.43 -4.41 -9.86
N TYR A 364 0.28 -5.02 -9.60
CA TYR A 364 -0.76 -5.28 -10.61
C TYR A 364 -1.88 -4.25 -10.62
N GLU A 365 -1.84 -3.26 -9.75
CA GLU A 365 -2.84 -2.22 -9.70
C GLU A 365 -2.98 -1.47 -11.04
N GLY A 366 -4.21 -1.25 -11.50
CA GLY A 366 -4.49 -0.65 -12.81
C GLY A 366 -4.13 -1.53 -14.02
N VAL A 367 -3.53 -2.70 -13.81
CA VAL A 367 -3.05 -3.59 -14.87
C VAL A 367 -4.16 -4.50 -15.37
N LEU A 368 -4.22 -4.68 -16.68
CA LEU A 368 -5.03 -5.72 -17.31
C LEU A 368 -4.39 -7.08 -17.05
N ILE A 369 -5.09 -7.94 -16.32
CA ILE A 369 -4.63 -9.28 -15.95
C ILE A 369 -5.54 -10.37 -16.49
N THR A 370 -5.07 -11.59 -16.50
CA THR A 370 -5.86 -12.80 -16.78
C THR A 370 -5.49 -13.96 -15.86
N LEU A 371 -6.51 -14.67 -15.40
CA LEU A 371 -6.40 -15.90 -14.64
C LEU A 371 -6.97 -17.04 -15.51
N ASN A 372 -6.28 -18.16 -15.57
CA ASN A 372 -6.67 -19.28 -16.39
C ASN A 372 -7.15 -20.48 -15.55
N ASN A 373 -8.11 -21.26 -16.10
CA ASN A 373 -8.61 -22.48 -15.49
C ASN A 373 -9.10 -22.26 -14.04
N VAL A 374 -9.97 -21.28 -13.87
CA VAL A 374 -10.50 -20.90 -12.56
C VAL A 374 -11.83 -21.55 -12.27
N THR A 375 -12.10 -21.80 -10.99
CA THR A 375 -13.37 -22.35 -10.51
C THR A 375 -14.09 -21.30 -9.67
N ILE A 376 -15.37 -21.07 -9.94
CA ILE A 376 -16.20 -20.19 -9.11
C ILE A 376 -16.36 -20.83 -7.74
N SER A 377 -15.88 -20.16 -6.69
CA SER A 377 -15.93 -20.63 -5.31
C SER A 377 -17.13 -20.10 -4.53
N ALA A 378 -17.59 -18.89 -4.87
CA ALA A 378 -18.78 -18.27 -4.28
C ALA A 378 -19.42 -17.28 -5.25
N VAL A 379 -20.73 -17.08 -5.14
CA VAL A 379 -21.46 -16.01 -5.84
C VAL A 379 -22.22 -15.22 -4.79
N ASN A 380 -21.82 -13.96 -4.59
CA ASN A 380 -22.40 -13.05 -3.61
C ASN A 380 -23.43 -12.11 -4.27
N GLN A 381 -23.90 -11.12 -3.54
CA GLN A 381 -24.90 -10.18 -4.04
C GLN A 381 -24.32 -9.18 -5.06
N PHE A 382 -23.08 -8.76 -4.89
CA PHE A 382 -22.41 -7.70 -5.66
C PHE A 382 -21.13 -8.14 -6.33
N ASP A 383 -20.52 -9.22 -5.89
CA ASP A 383 -19.27 -9.79 -6.36
C ASP A 383 -19.32 -11.32 -6.36
N TRP A 384 -18.29 -11.94 -6.87
CA TRP A 384 -18.12 -13.39 -6.85
C TRP A 384 -16.66 -13.75 -6.72
N SER A 385 -16.39 -14.93 -6.20
CA SER A 385 -15.04 -15.39 -5.95
C SER A 385 -14.65 -16.52 -6.88
N ILE A 386 -13.38 -16.57 -7.21
CA ILE A 386 -12.77 -17.66 -7.94
C ILE A 386 -11.57 -18.22 -7.19
N THR A 387 -11.35 -19.51 -7.40
CA THR A 387 -10.11 -20.17 -7.01
C THR A 387 -9.45 -20.74 -8.24
N ASP A 388 -8.14 -20.78 -8.22
CA ASP A 388 -7.33 -21.50 -9.19
C ASP A 388 -6.63 -22.69 -8.53
N ALA A 389 -5.70 -23.21 -9.24
CA ALA A 389 -4.87 -24.33 -8.83
C ALA A 389 -3.98 -24.09 -7.63
N THR A 390 -3.68 -22.86 -7.29
CA THR A 390 -2.92 -22.52 -6.08
C THR A 390 -3.74 -22.74 -4.81
N GLY A 391 -5.09 -22.87 -4.96
CA GLY A 391 -6.03 -22.94 -3.85
C GLY A 391 -6.27 -21.60 -3.16
N SER A 392 -5.67 -20.53 -3.64
CA SER A 392 -5.96 -19.16 -3.20
C SER A 392 -7.25 -18.67 -3.86
N GLU A 393 -7.91 -17.73 -3.20
CA GLU A 393 -9.15 -17.11 -3.69
C GLU A 393 -8.91 -15.65 -4.07
N THR A 394 -9.63 -15.19 -5.11
CA THR A 394 -9.65 -13.79 -5.49
C THR A 394 -11.07 -13.35 -5.81
N LEU A 395 -11.36 -12.07 -5.59
CA LEU A 395 -12.67 -11.47 -5.86
C LEU A 395 -12.74 -10.96 -7.29
N ILE A 396 -13.91 -11.13 -7.89
CA ILE A 396 -14.25 -10.61 -9.20
C ILE A 396 -15.46 -9.67 -9.04
N ASP A 397 -15.40 -8.53 -9.69
CA ASP A 397 -16.43 -7.52 -9.64
C ASP A 397 -16.74 -6.99 -11.05
N ASP A 398 -17.87 -6.33 -11.23
CA ASP A 398 -18.32 -5.79 -12.52
C ASP A 398 -18.56 -4.28 -12.48
N ASP A 399 -18.06 -3.59 -11.48
CA ASP A 399 -18.21 -2.14 -11.30
C ASP A 399 -17.69 -1.35 -12.51
N MET A 400 -16.71 -1.89 -13.23
CA MET A 400 -16.14 -1.32 -14.45
C MET A 400 -16.85 -1.78 -15.74
N ALA A 401 -17.98 -2.46 -15.64
CA ALA A 401 -18.68 -2.98 -16.81
C ALA A 401 -20.08 -2.43 -16.98
N THR A 402 -20.54 -2.35 -18.23
CA THR A 402 -21.95 -2.18 -18.54
C THR A 402 -22.81 -3.38 -18.14
N MET A 403 -22.22 -4.38 -17.54
CA MET A 403 -22.78 -5.70 -17.31
C MET A 403 -23.85 -5.75 -16.22
N ALA A 404 -23.87 -4.80 -15.30
CA ALA A 404 -24.94 -4.70 -14.30
C ALA A 404 -26.36 -4.70 -14.93
N ALA A 405 -26.46 -4.30 -16.20
CA ALA A 405 -27.72 -4.34 -16.96
C ALA A 405 -28.06 -5.75 -17.48
N ASP A 406 -27.13 -6.66 -17.62
CA ASP A 406 -27.32 -7.94 -18.32
C ASP A 406 -27.63 -9.10 -17.38
N ASN A 407 -27.62 -8.85 -16.04
CA ASN A 407 -27.92 -9.85 -15.01
C ASN A 407 -27.11 -11.16 -15.14
N TYR A 408 -25.85 -11.04 -15.64
CA TYR A 408 -24.99 -12.18 -15.93
C TYR A 408 -24.66 -12.99 -14.66
N MET A 409 -24.54 -12.32 -13.50
CA MET A 409 -24.27 -12.99 -12.22
C MET A 409 -25.29 -14.07 -11.90
N SER A 410 -26.55 -13.94 -12.37
CA SER A 410 -27.56 -14.98 -12.22
C SER A 410 -27.29 -16.25 -13.04
N THR A 411 -26.31 -16.21 -13.95
CA THR A 411 -25.88 -17.35 -14.77
C THR A 411 -24.64 -18.04 -14.22
N LEU A 412 -24.02 -17.47 -13.18
CA LEU A 412 -22.85 -18.04 -12.51
C LEU A 412 -23.31 -19.08 -11.48
N GLU A 413 -22.63 -20.19 -11.45
CA GLU A 413 -22.88 -21.29 -10.51
C GLU A 413 -21.61 -21.65 -9.76
N GLU A 414 -21.71 -21.82 -8.45
CA GLU A 414 -20.59 -22.33 -7.63
C GLU A 414 -20.14 -23.70 -8.15
N GLY A 415 -18.85 -23.91 -8.29
CA GLY A 415 -18.25 -25.11 -8.88
C GLY A 415 -18.14 -25.04 -10.43
N GLN A 416 -18.63 -23.98 -11.07
CA GLN A 416 -18.43 -23.77 -12.51
C GLN A 416 -16.95 -23.47 -12.80
N VAL A 417 -16.41 -24.08 -13.85
CA VAL A 417 -15.04 -23.83 -14.31
C VAL A 417 -15.07 -22.95 -15.56
N LEU A 418 -14.33 -21.88 -15.50
CA LEU A 418 -14.08 -20.96 -16.61
C LEU A 418 -12.67 -21.20 -17.16
N GLU A 419 -12.53 -21.16 -18.49
CA GLU A 419 -11.23 -21.25 -19.16
C GLU A 419 -10.33 -20.08 -18.75
N SER A 420 -10.89 -18.90 -18.62
CA SER A 420 -10.19 -17.71 -18.14
C SER A 420 -11.14 -16.68 -17.56
N VAL A 421 -10.59 -15.79 -16.73
CA VAL A 421 -11.20 -14.52 -16.34
C VAL A 421 -10.15 -13.44 -16.53
N SER A 422 -10.50 -12.37 -17.25
CA SER A 422 -9.63 -11.22 -17.47
C SER A 422 -10.30 -9.96 -16.93
N GLY A 423 -9.50 -8.95 -16.58
CA GLY A 423 -10.04 -7.68 -16.09
C GLY A 423 -8.94 -6.75 -15.62
N ILE A 424 -9.34 -5.54 -15.23
CA ILE A 424 -8.45 -4.58 -14.60
C ILE A 424 -8.37 -4.93 -13.11
N PHE A 425 -7.16 -5.07 -12.60
CA PHE A 425 -6.97 -5.31 -11.18
C PHE A 425 -6.92 -3.98 -10.45
N ASN A 426 -7.73 -3.82 -9.42
CA ASN A 426 -7.77 -2.60 -8.63
C ASN A 426 -8.22 -2.85 -7.20
N PHE A 427 -7.97 -1.86 -6.35
CA PHE A 427 -8.52 -1.81 -5.00
C PHE A 427 -9.86 -1.05 -4.99
N SER A 428 -10.89 -1.61 -4.39
CA SER A 428 -12.16 -0.93 -4.20
C SER A 428 -12.93 -1.48 -3.00
N PHE A 429 -13.57 -0.59 -2.25
CA PHE A 429 -14.34 -0.94 -1.03
C PHE A 429 -13.54 -1.81 -0.03
N GLY A 430 -12.27 -1.47 0.20
CA GLY A 430 -11.41 -2.14 1.18
C GLY A 430 -10.85 -3.49 0.72
N THR A 431 -10.95 -3.85 -0.56
CA THR A 431 -10.46 -5.12 -1.09
C THR A 431 -9.92 -5.02 -2.50
N TYR A 432 -8.88 -5.78 -2.81
CA TYR A 432 -8.41 -5.98 -4.17
C TYR A 432 -9.35 -6.90 -4.95
N LYS A 433 -9.66 -6.53 -6.18
CA LYS A 433 -10.60 -7.22 -7.06
C LYS A 433 -10.15 -7.19 -8.51
N VAL A 434 -10.58 -8.16 -9.28
CA VAL A 434 -10.49 -8.13 -10.74
C VAL A 434 -11.79 -7.56 -11.29
N GLN A 435 -11.72 -6.40 -11.88
CA GLN A 435 -12.84 -5.72 -12.50
C GLN A 435 -12.99 -6.19 -13.95
N ILE A 436 -13.98 -7.02 -14.22
CA ILE A 436 -14.25 -7.44 -15.60
C ILE A 436 -14.86 -6.28 -16.39
N ARG A 437 -14.48 -6.15 -17.67
CA ARG A 437 -14.87 -5.05 -18.55
C ARG A 437 -16.07 -5.39 -19.45
N GLY A 438 -16.47 -6.67 -19.44
CA GLY A 438 -17.58 -7.17 -20.24
C GLY A 438 -17.57 -8.69 -20.37
N LEU A 439 -18.63 -9.27 -20.93
CA LEU A 439 -18.74 -10.74 -21.14
C LEU A 439 -17.54 -11.39 -21.87
N PRO A 440 -16.86 -10.70 -22.83
CA PRO A 440 -15.67 -11.28 -23.47
C PRO A 440 -14.51 -11.57 -22.52
N ASP A 441 -14.46 -10.91 -21.35
CA ASP A 441 -13.44 -11.14 -20.33
C ASP A 441 -13.68 -12.47 -19.56
N LEU A 442 -14.87 -13.02 -19.67
CA LEU A 442 -15.20 -14.35 -19.17
C LEU A 442 -14.96 -15.37 -20.29
N GLY A 443 -13.94 -16.20 -20.13
CA GLY A 443 -13.66 -17.32 -21.02
C GLY A 443 -14.80 -18.35 -21.04
N GLN A 444 -14.73 -19.29 -21.98
CA GLN A 444 -15.79 -20.29 -22.13
C GLN A 444 -15.91 -21.16 -20.87
N THR A 445 -17.14 -21.52 -20.53
CA THR A 445 -17.39 -22.53 -19.49
C THR A 445 -16.93 -23.90 -19.99
N VAL A 446 -15.98 -24.52 -19.29
CA VAL A 446 -15.45 -25.85 -19.65
C VAL A 446 -16.17 -27.01 -18.93
N GLY A 447 -17.19 -26.71 -18.13
CA GLY A 447 -18.07 -27.69 -17.50
C GLY A 447 -18.36 -27.41 -16.02
N ILE A 448 -19.37 -28.09 -15.47
CA ILE A 448 -19.55 -28.23 -14.02
C ILE A 448 -18.79 -29.49 -13.63
N VAL A 449 -17.83 -29.37 -12.71
CA VAL A 449 -17.02 -30.52 -12.35
C VAL A 449 -17.56 -31.22 -11.12
N ASP A 450 -18.29 -32.31 -11.34
CA ASP A 450 -18.33 -33.41 -10.37
C ASP A 450 -16.99 -34.19 -10.49
N ASP A 451 -16.04 -33.92 -9.58
CA ASP A 451 -14.80 -34.68 -9.41
C ASP A 451 -13.83 -34.80 -10.62
N ILE A 452 -13.36 -33.70 -11.22
CA ILE A 452 -12.13 -33.75 -12.02
C ILE A 452 -10.95 -33.26 -11.16
N LYS A 453 -10.04 -34.16 -10.88
CA LYS A 453 -8.69 -33.81 -10.45
C LYS A 453 -7.95 -33.19 -11.64
N VAL A 454 -8.17 -31.91 -11.89
CA VAL A 454 -7.26 -31.14 -12.74
C VAL A 454 -5.99 -30.99 -11.93
N ASN A 455 -4.88 -31.42 -12.50
CA ASN A 455 -3.57 -31.10 -11.92
C ASN A 455 -3.13 -29.76 -12.51
N PRO A 456 -3.23 -28.69 -11.77
CA PRO A 456 -3.12 -27.32 -12.26
C PRO A 456 -1.73 -26.73 -12.08
N TYR A 457 -0.83 -27.47 -11.47
CA TYR A 457 0.52 -27.00 -11.20
C TYR A 457 1.42 -27.18 -12.42
N SER A 458 2.07 -26.11 -12.81
CA SER A 458 3.19 -26.12 -13.76
C SER A 458 4.48 -26.40 -13.00
N TYR A 459 5.55 -26.78 -13.71
CA TYR A 459 6.88 -26.85 -13.10
C TYR A 459 7.51 -25.46 -13.15
N GLN A 460 7.79 -24.88 -11.99
CA GLN A 460 8.40 -23.57 -11.90
C GLN A 460 9.38 -23.48 -10.72
N LEU A 461 10.47 -22.75 -10.90
CA LEU A 461 11.40 -22.36 -9.84
C LEU A 461 11.37 -20.85 -9.69
N TYR A 462 11.03 -20.37 -8.50
CA TYR A 462 10.94 -18.94 -8.19
C TYR A 462 12.26 -18.38 -7.66
N ASP A 463 12.38 -17.08 -7.63
CA ASP A 463 13.49 -16.41 -6.98
C ASP A 463 13.45 -16.68 -5.47
N ASN A 464 14.64 -16.79 -4.88
CA ASN A 464 14.73 -16.96 -3.44
C ASN A 464 14.48 -15.66 -2.70
N PHE A 465 13.84 -15.74 -1.56
CA PHE A 465 13.58 -14.58 -0.72
C PHE A 465 13.95 -14.84 0.74
N PRO A 466 14.59 -13.86 1.42
CA PRO A 466 15.18 -12.64 0.85
C PRO A 466 16.37 -12.93 -0.08
N ASN A 467 16.68 -11.99 -1.00
CA ASN A 467 17.87 -12.00 -1.84
C ASN A 467 18.32 -10.56 -2.13
N PRO A 468 19.42 -10.04 -1.57
CA PRO A 468 20.42 -10.76 -0.74
C PRO A 468 19.88 -11.29 0.60
N PHE A 469 20.52 -12.32 1.18
CA PHE A 469 20.06 -12.95 2.43
C PHE A 469 21.16 -13.11 3.48
N ASN A 470 20.75 -13.18 4.79
CA ASN A 470 21.61 -13.36 5.96
C ASN A 470 20.81 -13.91 7.16
N PRO A 471 21.07 -15.12 7.71
CA PRO A 471 21.80 -16.21 7.06
C PRO A 471 20.88 -17.13 6.26
N GLU A 472 19.56 -16.94 6.30
CA GLU A 472 18.55 -17.85 5.73
C GLU A 472 17.83 -17.24 4.54
N THR A 473 17.43 -18.11 3.61
CA THR A 473 16.58 -17.73 2.50
C THR A 473 15.62 -18.86 2.17
N GLN A 474 14.46 -18.51 1.63
CA GLN A 474 13.46 -19.46 1.12
C GLN A 474 13.66 -19.69 -0.37
N ILE A 475 13.65 -20.93 -0.79
CA ILE A 475 13.60 -21.35 -2.19
C ILE A 475 12.21 -21.90 -2.44
N ARG A 476 11.49 -21.25 -3.34
CA ARG A 476 10.09 -21.55 -3.68
C ARG A 476 10.04 -22.26 -5.04
N PHE A 477 9.19 -23.26 -5.17
CA PHE A 477 9.04 -23.99 -6.44
C PHE A 477 7.67 -24.66 -6.56
N GLU A 478 7.24 -24.89 -7.79
CA GLU A 478 6.06 -25.67 -8.13
C GLU A 478 6.40 -26.91 -8.93
N ILE A 479 5.65 -27.97 -8.70
CA ILE A 479 5.74 -29.19 -9.50
C ILE A 479 4.36 -29.66 -9.96
N GLY A 480 4.26 -29.98 -11.25
CA GLY A 480 3.00 -30.35 -11.90
C GLY A 480 2.50 -31.76 -11.60
N ALA A 481 3.32 -32.63 -11.03
CA ALA A 481 2.96 -34.02 -10.68
C ALA A 481 3.71 -34.46 -9.43
N GLN A 482 3.29 -35.57 -8.83
CA GLN A 482 4.06 -36.19 -7.75
C GLN A 482 5.41 -36.70 -8.29
N GLU A 483 6.50 -36.06 -7.87
CA GLU A 483 7.85 -36.28 -8.38
C GLU A 483 8.88 -36.40 -7.28
N ASN A 484 10.01 -36.99 -7.59
CA ASN A 484 11.20 -36.89 -6.74
C ASN A 484 11.92 -35.58 -7.05
N VAL A 485 11.84 -34.65 -6.11
CA VAL A 485 12.43 -33.31 -6.22
C VAL A 485 13.84 -33.33 -5.66
N GLN A 486 14.76 -32.69 -6.39
CA GLN A 486 16.13 -32.48 -5.96
C GLN A 486 16.43 -30.97 -6.05
N ILE A 487 16.90 -30.38 -4.93
CA ILE A 487 17.44 -29.02 -4.91
C ILE A 487 18.89 -29.08 -4.49
N LEU A 488 19.77 -28.57 -5.35
CA LEU A 488 21.22 -28.56 -5.16
C LEU A 488 21.74 -27.13 -5.16
N ILE A 489 22.63 -26.83 -4.24
CA ILE A 489 23.31 -25.53 -4.14
C ILE A 489 24.73 -25.66 -4.68
N TYR A 490 25.14 -24.74 -5.54
CA TYR A 490 26.47 -24.65 -6.14
C TYR A 490 27.10 -23.28 -5.88
N ASP A 491 28.43 -23.24 -5.85
CA ASP A 491 29.14 -21.97 -5.96
C ASP A 491 29.29 -21.53 -7.44
N ILE A 492 29.83 -20.32 -7.66
CA ILE A 492 30.04 -19.77 -9.01
C ILE A 492 31.05 -20.56 -9.87
N LEU A 493 31.83 -21.47 -9.27
CA LEU A 493 32.74 -22.37 -9.97
C LEU A 493 32.10 -23.70 -10.32
N GLY A 494 30.82 -23.87 -10.01
CA GLY A 494 30.05 -25.10 -10.24
C GLY A 494 30.37 -26.23 -9.24
N ARG A 495 31.01 -25.93 -8.11
CA ARG A 495 31.24 -26.90 -7.05
C ARG A 495 29.97 -27.03 -6.22
N GLN A 496 29.51 -28.26 -6.03
CA GLN A 496 28.36 -28.53 -5.18
C GLN A 496 28.70 -28.20 -3.72
N ILE A 497 27.86 -27.37 -3.11
CA ILE A 497 27.96 -26.90 -1.73
C ILE A 497 27.04 -27.74 -0.82
N ARG A 498 25.81 -27.97 -1.25
CA ARG A 498 24.82 -28.70 -0.47
C ARG A 498 23.81 -29.40 -1.35
N TYR A 499 23.41 -30.58 -0.93
CA TYR A 499 22.20 -31.26 -1.41
C TYR A 499 21.08 -30.87 -0.44
N LEU A 500 20.28 -29.85 -0.81
CA LEU A 500 19.32 -29.25 0.12
C LEU A 500 18.07 -30.13 0.28
N VAL A 501 17.59 -30.71 -0.84
CA VAL A 501 16.38 -31.55 -0.90
C VAL A 501 16.62 -32.73 -1.83
N ASN A 502 16.16 -33.93 -1.45
CA ASN A 502 16.07 -35.13 -2.30
C ASN A 502 14.99 -36.04 -1.75
N GLU A 503 13.73 -35.69 -2.00
CA GLU A 503 12.59 -36.44 -1.52
C GLU A 503 11.38 -36.28 -2.45
N GLN A 504 10.34 -37.06 -2.19
CA GLN A 504 9.13 -37.05 -2.99
C GLN A 504 8.19 -35.95 -2.50
N TYR A 505 7.77 -35.11 -3.43
CA TYR A 505 6.76 -34.07 -3.22
C TYR A 505 5.49 -34.39 -4.01
N SER A 506 4.33 -34.01 -3.48
CA SER A 506 3.07 -34.02 -4.23
C SER A 506 3.08 -32.87 -5.24
N SER A 507 2.21 -32.95 -6.26
CA SER A 507 1.93 -31.77 -7.09
C SER A 507 1.54 -30.60 -6.22
N GLY A 508 2.05 -29.39 -6.54
CA GLY A 508 1.78 -28.20 -5.77
C GLY A 508 2.98 -27.30 -5.60
N PHE A 509 2.74 -26.23 -4.86
CA PHE A 509 3.74 -25.26 -4.44
C PHE A 509 4.44 -25.71 -3.15
N HIS A 510 5.75 -25.49 -3.11
CA HIS A 510 6.60 -25.95 -2.02
C HIS A 510 7.66 -24.90 -1.68
N VAL A 511 8.01 -24.83 -0.41
CA VAL A 511 9.03 -23.93 0.12
C VAL A 511 10.07 -24.73 0.89
N VAL A 512 11.34 -24.47 0.65
CA VAL A 512 12.46 -25.02 1.41
C VAL A 512 13.43 -23.94 1.83
N ASN A 513 13.90 -24.00 3.06
CA ASN A 513 14.82 -23.00 3.60
C ASN A 513 16.27 -23.47 3.43
N TRP A 514 17.14 -22.55 3.05
CA TRP A 514 18.58 -22.74 3.12
C TRP A 514 19.20 -21.76 4.13
N ASP A 515 19.94 -22.32 5.08
CA ASP A 515 20.56 -21.64 6.23
C ASP A 515 22.00 -21.13 5.94
N GLY A 516 22.42 -21.05 4.70
CA GLY A 516 23.77 -20.63 4.33
C GLY A 516 24.87 -21.58 4.79
N THR A 517 24.57 -22.90 4.98
CA THR A 517 25.57 -23.90 5.35
C THR A 517 25.84 -24.91 4.24
N ASN A 518 27.02 -25.52 4.28
CA ASN A 518 27.40 -26.61 3.38
C ASN A 518 26.87 -27.97 3.89
N GLU A 519 27.24 -29.06 3.19
CA GLU A 519 26.82 -30.43 3.50
C GLU A 519 27.25 -30.90 4.91
N THR A 520 28.28 -30.31 5.48
CA THR A 520 28.77 -30.63 6.84
C THR A 520 28.21 -29.69 7.91
N GLY A 521 27.25 -28.79 7.56
CA GLY A 521 26.65 -27.83 8.47
C GLY A 521 27.55 -26.64 8.81
N GLN A 522 28.63 -26.43 8.06
CA GLN A 522 29.51 -25.27 8.26
C GLN A 522 29.03 -24.08 7.42
N PRO A 523 29.00 -22.85 7.99
CA PRO A 523 28.61 -21.66 7.23
C PRO A 523 29.52 -21.44 6.03
N VAL A 524 28.92 -21.14 4.88
CA VAL A 524 29.65 -20.80 3.66
C VAL A 524 30.11 -19.34 3.68
N SER A 525 30.95 -18.94 2.75
CA SER A 525 31.44 -17.56 2.63
C SER A 525 30.38 -16.67 1.96
N SER A 526 30.37 -15.37 2.28
CA SER A 526 29.58 -14.41 1.51
C SER A 526 29.95 -14.49 0.02
N GLY A 527 28.95 -14.39 -0.85
CA GLY A 527 29.14 -14.51 -2.29
C GLY A 527 27.91 -15.03 -3.01
N MET A 528 28.02 -15.10 -4.33
CA MET A 528 26.96 -15.59 -5.20
C MET A 528 26.94 -17.14 -5.22
N TYR A 529 25.75 -17.70 -5.12
CA TYR A 529 25.44 -19.12 -5.21
C TYR A 529 24.39 -19.36 -6.29
N ILE A 530 24.31 -20.58 -6.78
CA ILE A 530 23.33 -21.03 -7.74
C ILE A 530 22.56 -22.18 -7.12
N TYR A 531 21.26 -22.16 -7.15
CA TYR A 531 20.43 -23.31 -6.81
C TYR A 531 19.77 -23.89 -8.03
N LEU A 532 19.73 -25.21 -8.08
CA LEU A 532 19.24 -26.01 -9.19
C LEU A 532 18.10 -26.89 -8.70
N LEU A 533 16.93 -26.77 -9.30
CA LEU A 533 15.78 -27.67 -9.13
C LEU A 533 15.78 -28.73 -10.22
N LYS A 534 15.54 -29.97 -9.84
CA LYS A 534 15.22 -31.09 -10.74
C LYS A 534 13.97 -31.79 -10.24
N ALA A 535 12.98 -31.97 -11.12
CA ALA A 535 11.75 -32.69 -10.86
C ALA A 535 11.30 -33.41 -12.15
N GLY A 536 11.43 -34.74 -12.19
CA GLY A 536 11.24 -35.48 -13.42
C GLY A 536 12.18 -35.00 -14.55
N ASP A 537 11.60 -34.63 -15.69
CA ASP A 537 12.32 -34.08 -16.84
C ASP A 537 12.54 -32.56 -16.74
N TYR A 538 11.91 -31.89 -15.75
CA TYR A 538 12.06 -30.44 -15.53
C TYR A 538 13.35 -30.13 -14.81
N MET A 539 14.05 -29.09 -15.28
CA MET A 539 15.26 -28.58 -14.66
C MET A 539 15.34 -27.06 -14.84
N ALA A 540 15.53 -26.35 -13.73
CA ALA A 540 15.70 -24.89 -13.71
C ALA A 540 16.73 -24.49 -12.67
N ASP A 541 17.44 -23.39 -12.91
CA ASP A 541 18.41 -22.82 -11.97
C ASP A 541 18.23 -21.30 -11.83
N LYS A 542 18.55 -20.80 -10.65
CA LYS A 542 18.58 -19.37 -10.34
C LYS A 542 19.76 -19.01 -9.45
N LYS A 543 20.01 -17.71 -9.32
CA LYS A 543 21.15 -17.15 -8.57
C LYS A 543 20.66 -16.51 -7.28
N MET A 544 21.47 -16.57 -6.24
CA MET A 544 21.22 -15.93 -4.95
C MET A 544 22.51 -15.33 -4.38
N LEU A 545 22.38 -14.23 -3.64
CA LEU A 545 23.50 -13.52 -3.02
C LEU A 545 23.47 -13.69 -1.50
N PHE A 546 24.48 -14.35 -0.96
CA PHE A 546 24.66 -14.48 0.49
C PHE A 546 25.56 -13.39 1.04
N VAL A 547 25.11 -12.65 2.04
CA VAL A 547 25.83 -11.54 2.70
C VAL A 547 25.92 -11.85 4.20
N LYS A 548 27.10 -11.70 4.78
CA LYS A 548 27.28 -11.85 6.23
C LYS A 548 27.34 -10.51 6.91
#